data_36280e0f4cec5c68cc4faa775da87c70
#
_entry.id   36280e0f4cec5c68cc4faa775da87c70
#
_cell.length_a   1.000
_cell.length_b   1.000
_cell.length_c   1.000
_cell.angle_alpha   90.00
_cell.angle_beta   90.00
_cell.angle_gamma   90.00
#
_symmetry.space_group_name_H-M   'P 1'
#
loop_
_entity.id
_entity.type
_entity.pdbx_description
1 polymer ?
#
loop_
_entity_poly.entity_id
_entity_poly.type
_entity_poly.pdbx_seq_one_letter_code
_entity_poly.pdbx_strand_id
1 'polypeptide(L)'
;MIGSRSCRALCLRGLGSIPARRYCAGAGTVSNNDDAAKSRAQKAVHEHNTNFGFEKVSPEHKQERVKDLFTSVASKYDLMNDISSLGIHRCWKDHLIERIRPLPGQQLIDIAGGTGDIAMRFVRQAKINGLRLGVRSERETKAVVCDINPAMLAAGRARPGLSSDGQISWQEGNAEELPFDAEQFDVATISFGIRNVTHMDRVLREAYRVLKPGGRFFCLEFSHVDNPLLARMYDLYSFQVIPVMGQVFAGDWKSYQYLVESIRKFPNQQVFVEMLRETGFKCVSYENLFNGIAAIHLGFKL
;
A
#
# COMPACT_ATOMS: atom_id res chain seq x y z
N MET A 1 4.14 -0.24 26.47
CA MET A 1 3.09 0.66 25.92
C MET A 1 3.68 2.07 25.79
N ILE A 2 4.37 2.35 24.68
CA ILE A 2 4.82 3.71 24.34
C ILE A 2 3.66 4.33 23.58
N GLY A 3 3.00 5.30 24.24
CA GLY A 3 1.68 5.74 23.84
C GLY A 3 1.63 6.48 22.50
N SER A 4 0.51 6.37 21.82
CA SER A 4 0.16 6.96 20.53
C SER A 4 0.40 8.49 20.38
N ARG A 5 0.61 9.19 21.47
CA ARG A 5 0.87 10.64 21.50
C ARG A 5 2.29 11.02 21.07
N SER A 6 3.28 10.17 21.33
CA SER A 6 4.68 10.46 20.99
C SER A 6 4.94 10.32 19.48
N CYS A 7 4.27 9.39 18.82
CA CYS A 7 4.38 9.17 17.38
C CYS A 7 3.78 10.32 16.56
N ARG A 8 2.66 10.93 17.01
CA ARG A 8 2.05 12.11 16.38
C ARG A 8 2.97 13.33 16.37
N ALA A 9 3.74 13.54 17.42
CA ALA A 9 4.65 14.67 17.53
C ALA A 9 5.85 14.57 16.58
N LEU A 10 6.33 13.36 16.30
CA LEU A 10 7.42 13.12 15.33
C LEU A 10 6.95 13.28 13.88
N CYS A 11 5.76 12.76 13.56
CA CYS A 11 5.20 12.91 12.20
C CYS A 11 4.88 14.35 11.82
N LEU A 12 4.45 15.18 12.79
CA LEU A 12 4.01 16.55 12.51
C LEU A 12 5.15 17.59 12.46
N ARG A 13 6.30 17.31 13.07
CA ARG A 13 7.43 18.25 13.11
C ARG A 13 8.39 18.16 11.92
N GLY A 14 8.29 17.10 11.10
CA GLY A 14 9.13 16.93 9.91
C GLY A 14 8.49 17.39 8.59
N LEU A 15 7.23 17.77 8.60
CA LEU A 15 6.47 18.14 7.41
C LEU A 15 6.31 19.66 7.34
N GLY A 16 7.31 20.32 6.77
CA GLY A 16 7.05 21.58 6.09
C GLY A 16 5.95 21.30 5.04
N SER A 17 4.82 22.00 5.15
CA SER A 17 3.66 21.87 4.28
C SER A 17 4.06 22.20 2.83
N ILE A 18 4.44 21.18 2.07
CA ILE A 18 4.50 21.29 0.62
C ILE A 18 3.05 21.06 0.14
N PRO A 19 2.44 22.07 -0.52
CA PRO A 19 1.07 21.94 -0.97
C PRO A 19 0.97 20.77 -1.95
N ALA A 20 -0.03 19.92 -1.75
CA ALA A 20 -0.41 18.90 -2.73
C ALA A 20 -0.57 19.59 -4.09
N ARG A 21 0.31 19.29 -5.06
CA ARG A 21 0.16 19.79 -6.42
C ARG A 21 -1.11 19.23 -7.00
N ARG A 22 -2.16 20.05 -6.99
CA ARG A 22 -3.40 19.79 -7.72
C ARG A 22 -3.12 20.00 -9.20
N TYR A 23 -3.05 18.92 -9.96
CA TYR A 23 -3.11 19.01 -11.41
C TYR A 23 -4.55 18.71 -11.85
N CYS A 24 -5.36 19.75 -11.93
CA CYS A 24 -6.56 19.76 -12.76
C CYS A 24 -6.18 20.39 -14.10
N ALA A 25 -6.40 19.62 -15.15
CA ALA A 25 -6.44 19.89 -16.57
C ALA A 25 -6.04 21.29 -17.07
N GLY A 26 -4.92 21.36 -17.79
CA GLY A 26 -4.71 22.28 -18.90
C GLY A 26 -4.40 21.44 -20.14
N ALA A 27 -5.22 21.54 -21.17
CA ALA A 27 -4.93 20.97 -22.47
C ALA A 27 -3.74 21.72 -23.07
N GLY A 28 -2.55 21.14 -22.96
CA GLY A 28 -1.33 21.62 -23.58
C GLY A 28 -0.84 20.59 -24.58
N THR A 29 -0.54 21.01 -25.79
CA THR A 29 -0.01 20.24 -26.93
C THR A 29 1.21 19.41 -26.52
N VAL A 30 1.09 18.10 -26.65
CA VAL A 30 2.09 17.09 -26.28
C VAL A 30 3.21 17.10 -27.32
N SER A 31 4.45 17.28 -26.90
CA SER A 31 5.65 17.16 -27.71
C SER A 31 6.08 15.70 -27.84
N ASN A 32 6.72 15.34 -28.97
CA ASN A 32 7.12 13.98 -29.38
C ASN A 32 8.04 13.20 -28.40
N ASN A 33 8.43 13.77 -27.26
CA ASN A 33 9.20 13.08 -26.23
C ASN A 33 8.35 12.13 -25.34
N ASP A 34 7.02 12.34 -25.33
CA ASP A 34 6.11 11.53 -24.50
C ASP A 34 5.86 10.14 -25.10
N ASP A 35 5.99 10.00 -26.43
CA ASP A 35 5.79 8.71 -27.11
C ASP A 35 6.94 7.73 -26.89
N ALA A 36 8.15 8.23 -26.68
CA ALA A 36 9.30 7.40 -26.33
C ALA A 36 9.22 6.88 -24.87
N ALA A 37 8.68 7.68 -23.97
CA ALA A 37 8.43 7.27 -22.56
C ALA A 37 7.27 6.26 -22.49
N LYS A 38 6.21 6.44 -23.26
CA LYS A 38 5.09 5.50 -23.37
C LYS A 38 5.53 4.17 -23.98
N SER A 39 6.37 4.18 -25.01
CA SER A 39 6.94 2.97 -25.64
C SER A 39 7.84 2.18 -24.69
N ARG A 40 8.61 2.85 -23.83
CA ARG A 40 9.43 2.19 -22.79
C ARG A 40 8.57 1.61 -21.66
N ALA A 41 7.52 2.28 -21.24
CA ALA A 41 6.57 1.76 -20.25
C ALA A 41 5.82 0.52 -20.79
N GLN A 42 5.36 0.55 -22.04
CA GLN A 42 4.71 -0.59 -22.69
C GLN A 42 5.65 -1.78 -22.93
N LYS A 43 6.94 -1.57 -23.23
CA LYS A 43 7.92 -2.66 -23.36
C LYS A 43 8.23 -3.34 -22.01
N ALA A 44 8.19 -2.62 -20.90
CA ALA A 44 8.37 -3.22 -19.58
C ALA A 44 7.19 -4.13 -19.15
N VAL A 45 6.02 -3.95 -19.74
CA VAL A 45 4.80 -4.74 -19.46
C VAL A 45 4.76 -6.07 -20.23
N HIS A 46 5.54 -6.23 -21.29
CA HIS A 46 5.47 -7.40 -22.19
C HIS A 46 6.63 -8.40 -22.08
N GLU A 47 7.51 -8.27 -21.09
CA GLU A 47 8.47 -9.35 -20.84
C GLU A 47 7.79 -10.51 -20.11
N HIS A 48 7.93 -11.74 -20.63
CA HIS A 48 7.45 -13.00 -20.02
C HIS A 48 8.02 -13.28 -18.62
N ASN A 49 8.95 -12.47 -18.13
CA ASN A 49 9.59 -12.60 -16.84
C ASN A 49 9.27 -11.41 -15.94
N THR A 50 9.06 -11.67 -14.65
CA THR A 50 8.92 -10.68 -13.58
C THR A 50 10.14 -10.68 -12.66
N ASN A 51 10.16 -9.80 -11.66
CA ASN A 51 11.27 -9.71 -10.72
C ASN A 51 10.87 -10.24 -9.34
N PHE A 52 11.71 -11.10 -8.76
CA PHE A 52 11.70 -11.41 -7.33
C PHE A 52 12.97 -10.79 -6.73
N GLY A 53 12.85 -9.60 -6.14
CA GLY A 53 14.00 -8.76 -5.85
C GLY A 53 14.75 -8.39 -7.14
N PHE A 54 16.04 -8.67 -7.21
CA PHE A 54 16.86 -8.46 -8.40
C PHE A 54 16.90 -9.67 -9.37
N GLU A 55 16.36 -10.80 -8.94
CA GLU A 55 16.32 -12.02 -9.75
C GLU A 55 15.14 -11.98 -10.74
N LYS A 56 15.38 -12.39 -12.00
CA LYS A 56 14.32 -12.58 -13.00
C LYS A 56 13.73 -13.98 -12.83
N VAL A 57 12.43 -14.05 -12.66
CA VAL A 57 11.69 -15.31 -12.46
C VAL A 57 10.42 -15.32 -13.31
N SER A 58 9.82 -16.51 -13.53
CA SER A 58 8.50 -16.59 -14.14
C SER A 58 7.43 -16.02 -13.21
N PRO A 59 6.28 -15.57 -13.74
CA PRO A 59 5.14 -15.08 -12.96
C PRO A 59 4.70 -16.05 -11.86
N GLU A 60 4.55 -17.32 -12.20
CA GLU A 60 4.10 -18.38 -11.29
C GLU A 60 5.11 -18.58 -10.16
N HIS A 61 6.41 -18.64 -10.49
CA HIS A 61 7.48 -18.82 -9.52
C HIS A 61 7.59 -17.63 -8.57
N LYS A 62 7.36 -16.38 -9.07
CA LYS A 62 7.30 -15.21 -8.19
C LYS A 62 6.17 -15.33 -7.17
N GLN A 63 4.96 -15.68 -7.62
CA GLN A 63 3.79 -15.80 -6.75
C GLN A 63 4.02 -16.83 -5.64
N GLU A 64 4.58 -18.00 -5.99
CA GLU A 64 4.91 -19.07 -5.04
C GLU A 64 5.95 -18.60 -4.02
N ARG A 65 7.08 -18.05 -4.48
CA ARG A 65 8.15 -17.56 -3.59
C ARG A 65 7.70 -16.43 -2.67
N VAL A 66 6.86 -15.51 -3.15
CA VAL A 66 6.24 -14.45 -2.33
C VAL A 66 5.32 -15.06 -1.28
N LYS A 67 4.47 -16.03 -1.66
CA LYS A 67 3.59 -16.72 -0.72
C LYS A 67 4.38 -17.43 0.38
N ASP A 68 5.43 -18.17 0.02
CA ASP A 68 6.30 -18.88 0.99
C ASP A 68 6.99 -17.90 1.95
N LEU A 69 7.53 -16.80 1.40
CA LEU A 69 8.17 -15.77 2.20
C LEU A 69 7.21 -15.20 3.25
N PHE A 70 6.01 -14.78 2.84
CA PHE A 70 5.03 -14.22 3.78
C PHE A 70 4.45 -15.28 4.74
N THR A 71 4.38 -16.54 4.34
CA THR A 71 4.02 -17.65 5.25
C THR A 71 5.05 -17.79 6.36
N SER A 72 6.34 -17.77 6.03
CA SER A 72 7.42 -17.92 7.00
C SER A 72 7.47 -16.79 8.04
N VAL A 73 7.08 -15.58 7.65
CA VAL A 73 7.13 -14.39 8.53
C VAL A 73 5.78 -14.03 9.15
N ALA A 74 4.69 -14.74 8.83
CA ALA A 74 3.33 -14.34 9.24
C ALA A 74 3.18 -14.10 10.75
N SER A 75 3.76 -14.96 11.59
CA SER A 75 3.73 -14.84 13.05
C SER A 75 4.58 -13.69 13.60
N LYS A 76 5.57 -13.21 12.83
CA LYS A 76 6.51 -12.14 13.21
C LYS A 76 6.38 -10.90 12.30
N TYR A 77 5.31 -10.84 11.50
CA TYR A 77 5.15 -9.81 10.46
C TYR A 77 5.22 -8.37 11.02
N ASP A 78 4.55 -8.13 12.14
CA ASP A 78 4.59 -6.81 12.78
C ASP A 78 6.00 -6.47 13.30
N LEU A 79 6.70 -7.45 13.87
CA LEU A 79 8.09 -7.27 14.31
C LEU A 79 9.00 -6.96 13.11
N MET A 80 8.82 -7.67 11.99
CA MET A 80 9.58 -7.40 10.76
C MET A 80 9.39 -5.96 10.29
N ASN A 81 8.14 -5.49 10.26
CA ASN A 81 7.83 -4.12 9.88
C ASN A 81 8.39 -3.10 10.88
N ASP A 82 8.32 -3.37 12.18
CA ASP A 82 8.88 -2.51 13.22
C ASP A 82 10.40 -2.39 13.08
N ILE A 83 11.11 -3.50 12.87
CA ILE A 83 12.56 -3.51 12.70
C ILE A 83 12.97 -2.77 11.42
N SER A 84 12.35 -3.09 10.27
CA SER A 84 12.73 -2.51 8.98
C SER A 84 12.45 -1.01 8.86
N SER A 85 11.48 -0.48 9.62
CA SER A 85 11.07 0.92 9.59
C SER A 85 11.32 1.67 10.90
N LEU A 86 11.96 1.05 11.91
CA LEU A 86 12.06 1.59 13.27
C LEU A 86 10.70 2.04 13.84
N GLY A 87 9.63 1.29 13.50
CA GLY A 87 8.26 1.57 13.92
C GLY A 87 7.56 2.70 13.16
N ILE A 88 8.25 3.40 12.25
CA ILE A 88 7.70 4.55 11.50
C ILE A 88 6.52 4.14 10.61
N HIS A 89 6.47 2.88 10.11
CA HIS A 89 5.35 2.39 9.31
C HIS A 89 3.99 2.56 10.01
N ARG A 90 3.96 2.56 11.35
CA ARG A 90 2.73 2.76 12.13
C ARG A 90 2.19 4.17 11.94
N CYS A 91 3.09 5.18 11.95
CA CYS A 91 2.74 6.56 11.69
C CYS A 91 2.27 6.78 10.25
N TRP A 92 2.89 6.12 9.27
CA TRP A 92 2.45 6.18 7.86
C TRP A 92 1.05 5.59 7.68
N LYS A 93 0.74 4.47 8.36
CA LYS A 93 -0.60 3.88 8.34
C LYS A 93 -1.64 4.77 9.03
N ASP A 94 -1.29 5.40 10.16
CA ASP A 94 -2.17 6.38 10.83
C ASP A 94 -2.44 7.58 9.89
N HIS A 95 -1.41 8.09 9.22
CA HIS A 95 -1.54 9.18 8.26
C HIS A 95 -2.39 8.78 7.04
N LEU A 96 -2.22 7.56 6.52
CA LEU A 96 -3.08 7.03 5.46
C LEU A 96 -4.56 7.09 5.87
N ILE A 97 -4.91 6.64 7.08
CA ILE A 97 -6.28 6.69 7.59
C ILE A 97 -6.77 8.14 7.77
N GLU A 98 -5.91 9.05 8.17
CA GLU A 98 -6.25 10.49 8.21
C GLU A 98 -6.52 11.05 6.81
N ARG A 99 -5.83 10.57 5.77
CA ARG A 99 -6.08 10.95 4.36
C ARG A 99 -7.36 10.33 3.81
N ILE A 100 -7.67 9.09 4.17
CA ILE A 100 -8.91 8.41 3.79
C ILE A 100 -10.13 9.11 4.41
N ARG A 101 -10.03 9.58 5.67
CA ARG A 101 -11.14 10.17 6.43
C ARG A 101 -12.39 9.28 6.39
N PRO A 102 -12.32 8.06 6.90
CA PRO A 102 -13.44 7.13 6.83
C PRO A 102 -14.67 7.69 7.54
N LEU A 103 -15.84 7.46 6.95
CA LEU A 103 -17.13 7.85 7.51
C LEU A 103 -17.99 6.62 7.83
N PRO A 104 -18.94 6.72 8.78
CA PRO A 104 -19.89 5.66 9.05
C PRO A 104 -20.62 5.19 7.78
N GLY A 105 -20.83 3.88 7.65
CA GLY A 105 -21.51 3.25 6.54
C GLY A 105 -20.64 2.93 5.31
N GLN A 106 -19.41 3.42 5.26
CA GLN A 106 -18.51 3.11 4.14
C GLN A 106 -18.00 1.66 4.18
N GLN A 107 -17.80 1.10 2.98
CA GLN A 107 -17.29 -0.24 2.76
C GLN A 107 -15.85 -0.15 2.23
N LEU A 108 -14.92 -0.78 2.93
CA LEU A 108 -13.51 -0.87 2.55
C LEU A 108 -13.19 -2.26 1.99
N ILE A 109 -12.40 -2.30 0.92
CA ILE A 109 -11.56 -3.46 0.61
C ILE A 109 -10.09 -3.12 0.86
N ASP A 110 -9.40 -3.93 1.68
CA ASP A 110 -7.97 -3.85 1.92
C ASP A 110 -7.29 -4.97 1.13
N ILE A 111 -6.75 -4.60 -0.05
CA ILE A 111 -6.17 -5.53 -1.03
C ILE A 111 -4.75 -5.87 -0.59
N ALA A 112 -4.39 -7.17 -0.61
CA ALA A 112 -3.17 -7.69 0.00
C ALA A 112 -3.02 -7.18 1.45
N GLY A 113 -4.15 -7.23 2.19
CA GLY A 113 -4.28 -6.59 3.51
C GLY A 113 -3.59 -7.34 4.65
N GLY A 114 -3.08 -8.54 4.38
CA GLY A 114 -2.28 -9.32 5.31
C GLY A 114 -2.98 -9.56 6.64
N THR A 115 -2.43 -9.01 7.70
CA THR A 115 -2.97 -9.11 9.07
C THR A 115 -4.07 -8.08 9.40
N GLY A 116 -4.58 -7.34 8.39
CA GLY A 116 -5.75 -6.46 8.51
C GLY A 116 -5.54 -5.16 9.32
N ASP A 117 -4.31 -4.69 9.44
CA ASP A 117 -4.00 -3.49 10.24
C ASP A 117 -4.72 -2.23 9.70
N ILE A 118 -4.82 -2.06 8.37
CA ILE A 118 -5.53 -0.93 7.76
C ILE A 118 -7.04 -1.07 7.97
N ALA A 119 -7.60 -2.27 7.77
CA ALA A 119 -9.02 -2.53 7.97
C ALA A 119 -9.46 -2.20 9.42
N MET A 120 -8.68 -2.62 10.42
CA MET A 120 -8.95 -2.30 11.84
C MET A 120 -8.92 -0.80 12.10
N ARG A 121 -7.91 -0.09 11.59
CA ARG A 121 -7.78 1.36 11.72
C ARG A 121 -8.94 2.10 11.04
N PHE A 122 -9.36 1.62 9.87
CA PHE A 122 -10.46 2.19 9.09
C PHE A 122 -11.76 2.14 9.88
N VAL A 123 -12.17 0.96 10.36
CA VAL A 123 -13.41 0.76 11.12
C VAL A 123 -13.41 1.61 12.40
N ARG A 124 -12.29 1.57 13.15
CA ARG A 124 -12.13 2.39 14.35
C ARG A 124 -12.25 3.88 14.07
N GLN A 125 -11.59 4.36 13.01
CA GLN A 125 -11.60 5.79 12.67
C GLN A 125 -12.95 6.24 12.14
N ALA A 126 -13.68 5.41 11.39
CA ALA A 126 -15.04 5.72 10.95
C ALA A 126 -15.98 5.95 12.13
N LYS A 127 -15.91 5.11 13.17
CA LYS A 127 -16.66 5.29 14.42
C LYS A 127 -16.31 6.61 15.12
N ILE A 128 -15.00 6.93 15.23
CA ILE A 128 -14.53 8.19 15.84
C ILE A 128 -15.03 9.40 15.05
N ASN A 129 -14.93 9.35 13.71
CA ASN A 129 -15.37 10.44 12.85
C ASN A 129 -16.91 10.63 12.92
N GLY A 130 -17.67 9.53 12.99
CA GLY A 130 -19.12 9.59 13.19
C GLY A 130 -19.50 10.34 14.47
N LEU A 131 -18.85 10.00 15.58
CA LEU A 131 -19.08 10.69 16.86
C LEU A 131 -18.68 12.16 16.81
N ARG A 132 -17.56 12.50 16.17
CA ARG A 132 -17.05 13.88 16.08
C ARG A 132 -17.90 14.78 15.22
N LEU A 133 -18.44 14.24 14.12
CA LEU A 133 -19.19 15.00 13.12
C LEU A 133 -20.71 14.92 13.33
N GLY A 134 -21.16 14.12 14.33
CA GLY A 134 -22.57 13.86 14.51
C GLY A 134 -23.21 13.09 13.36
N VAL A 135 -22.40 12.43 12.53
CA VAL A 135 -22.86 11.66 11.36
C VAL A 135 -23.23 10.25 11.81
N ARG A 136 -24.44 9.85 11.51
CA ARG A 136 -24.92 8.46 11.67
C ARG A 136 -25.23 7.89 10.29
N SER A 137 -25.08 6.59 10.15
CA SER A 137 -25.47 5.84 8.97
C SER A 137 -26.30 4.64 9.40
N GLU A 138 -27.37 4.36 8.68
CA GLU A 138 -28.15 3.11 8.84
C GLU A 138 -27.35 1.91 8.33
N ARG A 139 -26.49 2.14 7.33
CA ARG A 139 -25.58 1.12 6.82
C ARG A 139 -24.39 0.96 7.77
N GLU A 140 -24.08 -0.28 8.10
CA GLU A 140 -22.92 -0.61 8.92
C GLU A 140 -21.60 -0.38 8.15
N THR A 141 -20.60 0.19 8.83
CA THR A 141 -19.25 0.27 8.30
C THR A 141 -18.62 -1.12 8.28
N LYS A 142 -18.15 -1.56 7.13
CA LYS A 142 -17.48 -2.88 6.97
C LYS A 142 -16.15 -2.73 6.26
N ALA A 143 -15.24 -3.63 6.59
CA ALA A 143 -13.97 -3.78 5.91
C ALA A 143 -13.75 -5.25 5.53
N VAL A 144 -13.30 -5.49 4.30
CA VAL A 144 -12.89 -6.80 3.84
C VAL A 144 -11.38 -6.80 3.70
N VAL A 145 -10.70 -7.71 4.38
CA VAL A 145 -9.28 -7.99 4.20
C VAL A 145 -9.16 -9.10 3.16
N CYS A 146 -8.62 -8.78 1.98
CA CYS A 146 -8.38 -9.76 0.93
C CYS A 146 -6.88 -10.00 0.78
N ASP A 147 -6.44 -11.25 0.93
CA ASP A 147 -5.03 -11.62 0.79
C ASP A 147 -4.90 -13.03 0.20
N ILE A 148 -3.86 -13.24 -0.60
CA ILE A 148 -3.58 -14.53 -1.22
C ILE A 148 -3.00 -15.54 -0.23
N ASN A 149 -2.53 -15.07 0.94
CA ASN A 149 -1.84 -15.89 1.92
C ASN A 149 -2.75 -16.23 3.11
N PRO A 150 -3.23 -17.49 3.24
CA PRO A 150 -4.11 -17.88 4.32
C PRO A 150 -3.46 -17.79 5.70
N ALA A 151 -2.12 -17.93 5.82
CA ALA A 151 -1.42 -17.78 7.09
C ALA A 151 -1.45 -16.34 7.60
N MET A 152 -1.34 -15.35 6.69
CA MET A 152 -1.50 -13.94 7.01
C MET A 152 -2.91 -13.62 7.50
N LEU A 153 -3.94 -14.13 6.80
CA LEU A 153 -5.34 -13.98 7.22
C LEU A 153 -5.60 -14.64 8.58
N ALA A 154 -5.05 -15.84 8.83
CA ALA A 154 -5.18 -16.54 10.11
C ALA A 154 -4.51 -15.74 11.25
N ALA A 155 -3.31 -15.21 11.02
CA ALA A 155 -2.61 -14.35 11.98
C ALA A 155 -3.42 -13.07 12.27
N GLY A 156 -4.05 -12.49 11.25
CA GLY A 156 -4.93 -11.35 11.39
C GLY A 156 -6.16 -11.64 12.25
N ARG A 157 -6.85 -12.73 11.99
CA ARG A 157 -8.03 -13.18 12.78
C ARG A 157 -7.71 -13.43 14.25
N ALA A 158 -6.49 -13.87 14.54
CA ALA A 158 -6.03 -14.16 15.90
C ALA A 158 -5.59 -12.90 16.69
N ARG A 159 -5.60 -11.72 16.08
CA ARG A 159 -5.16 -10.48 16.74
C ARG A 159 -6.07 -10.10 17.90
N PRO A 160 -5.51 -9.76 19.08
CA PRO A 160 -6.28 -9.20 20.17
C PRO A 160 -6.85 -7.82 19.79
N GLY A 161 -8.10 -7.56 20.16
CA GLY A 161 -8.78 -6.27 19.92
C GLY A 161 -9.50 -6.17 18.57
N LEU A 162 -9.54 -7.23 17.78
CA LEU A 162 -10.57 -7.40 16.77
C LEU A 162 -11.91 -7.46 17.51
N SER A 163 -12.74 -6.44 17.28
CA SER A 163 -14.09 -6.46 17.83
C SER A 163 -14.85 -7.67 17.27
N SER A 164 -15.54 -8.36 18.13
CA SER A 164 -16.48 -9.45 17.79
C SER A 164 -17.66 -8.98 16.95
N ASP A 165 -17.68 -7.71 16.56
CA ASP A 165 -18.83 -7.00 15.99
C ASP A 165 -19.08 -7.32 14.50
N GLY A 166 -18.32 -8.26 13.90
CA GLY A 166 -18.54 -8.69 12.51
C GLY A 166 -18.21 -7.63 11.43
N GLN A 167 -17.63 -6.50 11.82
CA GLN A 167 -17.34 -5.39 10.89
C GLN A 167 -16.14 -5.66 9.97
N ILE A 168 -15.29 -6.65 10.31
CA ILE A 168 -14.14 -7.05 9.49
C ILE A 168 -14.34 -8.49 9.03
N SER A 169 -14.33 -8.68 7.73
CA SER A 169 -14.34 -9.99 7.09
C SER A 169 -13.01 -10.29 6.41
N TRP A 170 -12.74 -11.57 6.21
CA TRP A 170 -11.46 -12.08 5.71
C TRP A 170 -11.73 -12.99 4.53
N GLN A 171 -11.14 -12.65 3.39
CA GLN A 171 -11.31 -13.37 2.15
C GLN A 171 -9.95 -13.75 1.57
N GLU A 172 -9.75 -15.05 1.32
CA GLU A 172 -8.63 -15.48 0.50
C GLU A 172 -8.90 -15.12 -0.96
N GLY A 173 -7.94 -14.47 -1.61
CA GLY A 173 -8.09 -14.04 -2.99
C GLY A 173 -6.82 -13.45 -3.58
N ASN A 174 -6.68 -13.59 -4.89
CA ASN A 174 -5.60 -12.98 -5.65
C ASN A 174 -5.94 -11.51 -5.97
N ALA A 175 -5.05 -10.58 -5.64
CA ALA A 175 -5.22 -9.17 -5.94
C ALA A 175 -5.35 -8.87 -7.45
N GLU A 176 -4.80 -9.74 -8.30
CA GLU A 176 -4.88 -9.64 -9.76
C GLU A 176 -6.22 -10.13 -10.35
N GLU A 177 -7.04 -10.81 -9.54
CA GLU A 177 -8.37 -11.34 -9.87
C GLU A 177 -9.19 -11.43 -8.57
N LEU A 178 -9.78 -10.30 -8.16
CA LEU A 178 -10.49 -10.19 -6.89
C LEU A 178 -11.83 -10.94 -6.92
N PRO A 179 -12.11 -11.80 -5.91
CA PRO A 179 -13.34 -12.58 -5.84
C PRO A 179 -14.56 -11.75 -5.37
N PHE A 180 -14.75 -10.59 -5.98
CA PHE A 180 -15.85 -9.66 -5.66
C PHE A 180 -16.47 -9.14 -6.95
N ASP A 181 -17.76 -8.80 -6.89
CA ASP A 181 -18.44 -8.15 -7.99
C ASP A 181 -17.95 -6.71 -8.20
N ALA A 182 -18.24 -6.13 -9.34
CA ALA A 182 -17.97 -4.73 -9.61
C ALA A 182 -18.77 -3.82 -8.67
N GLU A 183 -18.22 -2.65 -8.38
CA GLU A 183 -18.92 -1.54 -7.72
C GLU A 183 -19.46 -1.84 -6.30
N GLN A 184 -18.72 -2.62 -5.52
CA GLN A 184 -19.10 -2.98 -4.15
C GLN A 184 -18.56 -2.04 -3.07
N PHE A 185 -17.39 -1.43 -3.28
CA PHE A 185 -16.64 -0.74 -2.24
C PHE A 185 -16.60 0.77 -2.45
N ASP A 186 -16.64 1.51 -1.34
CA ASP A 186 -16.51 2.97 -1.32
C ASP A 186 -15.04 3.38 -1.28
N VAL A 187 -14.18 2.53 -0.69
CA VAL A 187 -12.73 2.73 -0.56
C VAL A 187 -12.01 1.42 -0.85
N ALA A 188 -10.94 1.49 -1.63
CA ALA A 188 -9.98 0.39 -1.80
C ALA A 188 -8.59 0.85 -1.33
N THR A 189 -7.92 0.02 -0.56
CA THR A 189 -6.56 0.26 -0.09
C THR A 189 -5.64 -0.87 -0.50
N ILE A 190 -4.36 -0.55 -0.73
CA ILE A 190 -3.27 -1.52 -0.75
C ILE A 190 -2.07 -0.88 -0.04
N SER A 191 -1.55 -1.55 0.99
CA SER A 191 -0.50 -0.98 1.83
C SER A 191 0.67 -1.94 1.96
N PHE A 192 1.83 -1.56 1.41
CA PHE A 192 3.07 -2.34 1.39
C PHE A 192 2.93 -3.72 0.73
N GLY A 193 1.95 -3.85 -0.18
CA GLY A 193 1.61 -5.10 -0.85
C GLY A 193 1.85 -5.10 -2.36
N ILE A 194 1.63 -3.96 -3.04
CA ILE A 194 1.57 -3.92 -4.51
C ILE A 194 2.91 -4.23 -5.19
N ARG A 195 4.05 -3.95 -4.55
CA ARG A 195 5.36 -4.30 -5.10
C ARG A 195 5.59 -5.81 -5.22
N ASN A 196 4.83 -6.61 -4.46
CA ASN A 196 4.96 -8.06 -4.38
C ASN A 196 4.12 -8.80 -5.44
N VAL A 197 3.14 -8.13 -6.05
CA VAL A 197 2.28 -8.74 -7.07
C VAL A 197 3.05 -8.96 -8.38
N THR A 198 2.53 -9.83 -9.21
CA THR A 198 3.18 -10.16 -10.49
C THR A 198 2.86 -9.10 -11.54
N HIS A 199 1.58 -8.71 -11.65
CA HIS A 199 1.07 -7.76 -12.64
C HIS A 199 0.34 -6.61 -11.95
N MET A 200 1.05 -5.52 -11.67
CA MET A 200 0.48 -4.35 -11.00
C MET A 200 -0.69 -3.73 -11.77
N ASP A 201 -0.63 -3.72 -13.09
CA ASP A 201 -1.69 -3.23 -13.97
C ASP A 201 -3.02 -4.00 -13.79
N ARG A 202 -2.95 -5.33 -13.57
CA ARG A 202 -4.14 -6.14 -13.26
C ARG A 202 -4.73 -5.77 -11.90
N VAL A 203 -3.88 -5.63 -10.89
CA VAL A 203 -4.32 -5.21 -9.55
C VAL A 203 -5.01 -3.85 -9.59
N LEU A 204 -4.46 -2.90 -10.33
CA LEU A 204 -5.07 -1.57 -10.46
C LEU A 204 -6.42 -1.62 -11.19
N ARG A 205 -6.55 -2.46 -12.24
CA ARG A 205 -7.84 -2.68 -12.93
C ARG A 205 -8.88 -3.33 -12.01
N GLU A 206 -8.48 -4.31 -11.22
CA GLU A 206 -9.37 -4.95 -10.24
C GLU A 206 -9.81 -3.99 -9.14
N ALA A 207 -8.87 -3.20 -8.59
CA ALA A 207 -9.20 -2.14 -7.63
C ALA A 207 -10.19 -1.13 -8.22
N TYR A 208 -10.01 -0.74 -9.49
CA TYR A 208 -10.95 0.14 -10.19
C TYR A 208 -12.31 -0.53 -10.41
N ARG A 209 -12.33 -1.80 -10.81
CA ARG A 209 -13.57 -2.56 -11.06
C ARG A 209 -14.45 -2.67 -9.83
N VAL A 210 -13.87 -3.03 -8.68
CA VAL A 210 -14.61 -3.27 -7.44
C VAL A 210 -15.04 -1.99 -6.73
N LEU A 211 -14.46 -0.84 -7.08
CA LEU A 211 -14.87 0.45 -6.56
C LEU A 211 -16.17 0.92 -7.21
N LYS A 212 -17.07 1.50 -6.42
CA LYS A 212 -18.25 2.23 -6.89
C LYS A 212 -17.85 3.50 -7.64
N PRO A 213 -18.70 4.02 -8.54
CA PRO A 213 -18.60 5.41 -8.99
C PRO A 213 -18.52 6.35 -7.77
N GLY A 214 -17.57 7.30 -7.78
CA GLY A 214 -17.23 8.15 -6.62
C GLY A 214 -16.31 7.50 -5.59
N GLY A 215 -15.99 6.22 -5.76
CA GLY A 215 -15.07 5.49 -4.89
C GLY A 215 -13.62 5.95 -5.01
N ARG A 216 -12.83 5.66 -3.99
CA ARG A 216 -11.44 6.13 -3.87
C ARG A 216 -10.49 4.97 -3.66
N PHE A 217 -9.38 5.02 -4.40
CA PHE A 217 -8.26 4.11 -4.24
C PHE A 217 -7.11 4.80 -3.52
N PHE A 218 -6.49 4.12 -2.57
CA PHE A 218 -5.28 4.58 -1.88
C PHE A 218 -4.22 3.48 -1.90
N CYS A 219 -3.01 3.86 -2.29
CA CYS A 219 -1.84 2.99 -2.21
C CYS A 219 -0.79 3.64 -1.31
N LEU A 220 -0.43 2.96 -0.22
CA LEU A 220 0.73 3.31 0.61
C LEU A 220 1.83 2.31 0.33
N GLU A 221 2.95 2.78 -0.23
CA GLU A 221 4.07 1.90 -0.58
C GLU A 221 5.40 2.62 -0.41
N PHE A 222 6.46 1.85 -0.23
CA PHE A 222 7.82 2.37 -0.33
C PHE A 222 8.04 2.95 -1.72
N SER A 223 8.87 3.99 -1.82
CA SER A 223 9.05 4.71 -3.06
C SER A 223 10.48 5.23 -3.20
N HIS A 224 10.70 6.21 -4.07
CA HIS A 224 12.02 6.72 -4.38
C HIS A 224 12.27 8.04 -3.68
N VAL A 225 13.44 8.16 -3.04
CA VAL A 225 13.84 9.38 -2.33
C VAL A 225 14.32 10.41 -3.35
N ASP A 226 13.70 11.59 -3.35
CA ASP A 226 13.98 12.64 -4.32
C ASP A 226 15.35 13.32 -4.11
N ASN A 227 15.78 13.48 -2.84
CA ASN A 227 17.05 14.11 -2.52
C ASN A 227 18.22 13.13 -2.70
N PRO A 228 19.20 13.41 -3.58
CA PRO A 228 20.29 12.48 -3.89
C PRO A 228 21.18 12.11 -2.69
N LEU A 229 21.38 13.04 -1.74
CA LEU A 229 22.18 12.79 -0.55
C LEU A 229 21.45 11.86 0.40
N LEU A 230 20.17 12.13 0.65
CA LEU A 230 19.32 11.26 1.47
C LEU A 230 19.12 9.89 0.81
N ALA A 231 19.01 9.83 -0.52
CA ALA A 231 18.92 8.58 -1.26
C ALA A 231 20.14 7.69 -0.99
N ARG A 232 21.36 8.23 -1.08
CA ARG A 232 22.60 7.49 -0.78
C ARG A 232 22.65 6.99 0.67
N MET A 233 22.24 7.83 1.63
CA MET A 233 22.18 7.44 3.04
C MET A 233 21.15 6.34 3.28
N TYR A 234 19.99 6.47 2.65
CA TYR A 234 18.93 5.47 2.72
C TYR A 234 19.33 4.16 2.05
N ASP A 235 20.06 4.22 0.92
CA ASP A 235 20.63 3.04 0.25
C ASP A 235 21.62 2.31 1.16
N LEU A 236 22.56 3.04 1.76
CA LEU A 236 23.52 2.46 2.69
C LEU A 236 22.80 1.78 3.86
N TYR A 237 21.84 2.47 4.49
CA TYR A 237 21.02 1.90 5.55
C TYR A 237 20.24 0.65 5.09
N SER A 238 19.59 0.73 3.94
CA SER A 238 18.73 -0.33 3.42
C SER A 238 19.52 -1.61 3.11
N PHE A 239 20.69 -1.50 2.45
CA PHE A 239 21.43 -2.66 2.02
C PHE A 239 22.41 -3.19 3.07
N GLN A 240 22.91 -2.33 3.98
CA GLN A 240 23.92 -2.72 4.97
C GLN A 240 23.32 -2.99 6.35
N VAL A 241 22.24 -2.29 6.72
CA VAL A 241 21.70 -2.39 8.09
C VAL A 241 20.46 -3.27 8.15
N ILE A 242 19.49 -3.08 7.26
CA ILE A 242 18.21 -3.81 7.33
C ILE A 242 18.39 -5.33 7.27
N PRO A 243 19.15 -5.93 6.33
CA PRO A 243 19.33 -7.39 6.29
C PRO A 243 20.08 -7.94 7.51
N VAL A 244 21.07 -7.19 8.03
CA VAL A 244 21.81 -7.57 9.25
C VAL A 244 20.87 -7.57 10.46
N MET A 245 20.04 -6.54 10.61
CA MET A 245 19.03 -6.49 11.66
C MET A 245 18.04 -7.65 11.52
N GLY A 246 17.60 -7.96 10.30
CA GLY A 246 16.75 -9.12 10.02
C GLY A 246 17.36 -10.44 10.48
N GLN A 247 18.65 -10.65 10.20
CA GLN A 247 19.38 -11.82 10.66
C GLN A 247 19.46 -11.88 12.19
N VAL A 248 19.83 -10.76 12.84
CA VAL A 248 20.08 -10.72 14.30
C VAL A 248 18.77 -10.89 15.09
N PHE A 249 17.69 -10.19 14.70
CA PHE A 249 16.46 -10.14 15.49
C PHE A 249 15.40 -11.16 15.06
N ALA A 250 15.37 -11.53 13.78
CA ALA A 250 14.37 -12.43 13.24
C ALA A 250 14.94 -13.77 12.75
N GLY A 251 16.27 -13.89 12.59
CA GLY A 251 16.92 -15.06 12.01
C GLY A 251 16.67 -15.22 10.51
N ASP A 252 16.29 -14.15 9.81
CA ASP A 252 15.83 -14.19 8.43
C ASP A 252 16.46 -13.10 7.56
N TRP A 253 17.68 -13.36 7.06
CA TRP A 253 18.37 -12.50 6.12
C TRP A 253 17.61 -12.37 4.79
N LYS A 254 17.08 -13.48 4.26
CA LYS A 254 16.51 -13.53 2.90
C LYS A 254 15.28 -12.65 2.73
N SER A 255 14.36 -12.67 3.69
CA SER A 255 13.15 -11.85 3.63
C SER A 255 13.45 -10.35 3.68
N TYR A 256 14.44 -9.95 4.45
CA TYR A 256 14.84 -8.54 4.55
C TYR A 256 15.66 -8.08 3.34
N GLN A 257 16.47 -8.96 2.75
CA GLN A 257 17.13 -8.67 1.47
C GLN A 257 16.09 -8.49 0.36
N TYR A 258 15.13 -9.42 0.24
CA TYR A 258 14.02 -9.29 -0.71
C TYR A 258 13.25 -7.98 -0.53
N LEU A 259 12.97 -7.58 0.72
CA LEU A 259 12.32 -6.31 1.02
C LEU A 259 13.05 -5.14 0.36
N VAL A 260 14.35 -5.01 0.59
CA VAL A 260 15.16 -3.90 0.04
C VAL A 260 15.21 -3.94 -1.49
N GLU A 261 15.43 -5.11 -2.07
CA GLU A 261 15.52 -5.30 -3.52
C GLU A 261 14.17 -5.00 -4.21
N SER A 262 13.04 -5.46 -3.64
CA SER A 262 11.71 -5.20 -4.18
C SER A 262 11.34 -3.71 -4.15
N ILE A 263 11.76 -2.99 -3.11
CA ILE A 263 11.60 -1.52 -3.04
C ILE A 263 12.31 -0.83 -4.21
N ARG A 264 13.54 -1.25 -4.55
CA ARG A 264 14.32 -0.65 -5.65
C ARG A 264 13.75 -0.94 -7.03
N LYS A 265 13.00 -2.03 -7.18
CA LYS A 265 12.32 -2.40 -8.43
C LYS A 265 10.95 -1.77 -8.60
N PHE A 266 10.39 -1.22 -7.53
CA PHE A 266 9.09 -0.56 -7.58
C PHE A 266 9.17 0.73 -8.42
N PRO A 267 8.13 1.08 -9.21
CA PRO A 267 8.09 2.31 -9.97
C PRO A 267 8.21 3.56 -9.07
N ASN A 268 8.82 4.62 -9.58
CA ASN A 268 8.81 5.89 -8.88
C ASN A 268 7.39 6.50 -8.84
N GLN A 269 7.21 7.53 -8.03
CA GLN A 269 5.91 8.14 -7.77
C GLN A 269 5.19 8.57 -9.05
N GLN A 270 5.91 9.22 -9.96
CA GLN A 270 5.31 9.74 -11.20
C GLN A 270 4.90 8.62 -12.15
N VAL A 271 5.73 7.58 -12.30
CA VAL A 271 5.39 6.40 -13.13
C VAL A 271 4.16 5.71 -12.57
N PHE A 272 4.07 5.57 -11.25
CA PHE A 272 2.90 4.95 -10.63
C PHE A 272 1.61 5.81 -10.78
N VAL A 273 1.75 7.15 -10.77
CA VAL A 273 0.64 8.08 -11.11
C VAL A 273 0.13 7.82 -12.54
N GLU A 274 1.03 7.65 -13.51
CA GLU A 274 0.60 7.36 -14.89
C GLU A 274 -0.10 6.00 -14.99
N MET A 275 0.39 4.96 -14.32
CA MET A 275 -0.29 3.67 -14.27
C MET A 275 -1.72 3.78 -13.72
N LEU A 276 -1.94 4.60 -12.69
CA LEU A 276 -3.27 4.87 -12.16
C LEU A 276 -4.17 5.60 -13.19
N ARG A 277 -3.62 6.59 -13.91
CA ARG A 277 -4.36 7.32 -14.95
C ARG A 277 -4.73 6.44 -16.12
N GLU A 278 -3.81 5.59 -16.57
CA GLU A 278 -4.03 4.61 -17.65
C GLU A 278 -5.11 3.57 -17.27
N THR A 279 -5.20 3.22 -15.99
CA THR A 279 -6.28 2.36 -15.47
C THR A 279 -7.66 3.03 -15.53
N GLY A 280 -7.72 4.36 -15.58
CA GLY A 280 -8.97 5.14 -15.63
C GLY A 280 -9.22 6.02 -14.41
N PHE A 281 -8.40 5.93 -13.37
CA PHE A 281 -8.54 6.80 -12.19
C PHE A 281 -8.39 8.27 -12.55
N LYS A 282 -9.18 9.11 -11.91
CA LYS A 282 -9.20 10.57 -12.09
C LYS A 282 -8.68 11.26 -10.83
N CYS A 283 -8.32 12.54 -10.97
CA CYS A 283 -7.78 13.36 -9.87
C CYS A 283 -6.63 12.66 -9.13
N VAL A 284 -5.79 11.93 -9.90
CA VAL A 284 -4.67 11.17 -9.35
C VAL A 284 -3.64 12.12 -8.77
N SER A 285 -3.23 11.86 -7.53
CA SER A 285 -2.20 12.61 -6.83
C SER A 285 -1.37 11.69 -5.94
N TYR A 286 -0.22 12.16 -5.49
CA TYR A 286 0.57 11.48 -4.48
C TYR A 286 1.12 12.45 -3.43
N GLU A 287 1.47 11.91 -2.28
CA GLU A 287 2.09 12.60 -1.17
C GLU A 287 3.31 11.81 -0.71
N ASN A 288 4.48 12.44 -0.73
CA ASN A 288 5.71 11.84 -0.24
C ASN A 288 5.76 11.88 1.29
N LEU A 289 6.12 10.75 1.89
CA LEU A 289 6.39 10.60 3.31
C LEU A 289 7.90 10.45 3.52
N PHE A 290 8.47 11.23 4.46
CA PHE A 290 9.90 11.22 4.75
C PHE A 290 10.77 11.36 3.47
N ASN A 291 10.55 12.43 2.71
CA ASN A 291 11.25 12.72 1.45
C ASN A 291 11.17 11.62 0.38
N GLY A 292 10.10 10.82 0.38
CA GLY A 292 9.87 9.80 -0.63
C GLY A 292 10.30 8.39 -0.23
N ILE A 293 10.73 8.15 1.02
CA ILE A 293 10.97 6.77 1.52
C ILE A 293 9.69 5.93 1.36
N ALA A 294 8.54 6.53 1.64
CA ALA A 294 7.24 6.00 1.28
C ALA A 294 6.39 7.08 0.62
N ALA A 295 5.35 6.68 -0.09
CA ALA A 295 4.39 7.59 -0.69
C ALA A 295 2.96 7.05 -0.58
N ILE A 296 2.00 7.97 -0.44
CA ILE A 296 0.57 7.66 -0.54
C ILE A 296 0.10 8.17 -1.91
N HIS A 297 -0.39 7.27 -2.74
CA HIS A 297 -1.06 7.61 -3.99
C HIS A 297 -2.57 7.53 -3.81
N LEU A 298 -3.29 8.44 -4.45
CA LEU A 298 -4.74 8.56 -4.41
C LEU A 298 -5.29 8.68 -5.83
N GLY A 299 -6.38 7.97 -6.12
CA GLY A 299 -7.15 8.11 -7.34
C GLY A 299 -8.65 7.93 -7.09
N PHE A 300 -9.48 8.54 -7.93
CA PHE A 300 -10.94 8.46 -7.86
C PHE A 300 -11.48 7.69 -9.06
N LYS A 301 -12.48 6.85 -8.85
CA LYS A 301 -13.35 6.33 -9.92
C LYS A 301 -14.51 7.31 -10.08
N LEU A 302 -14.52 8.07 -11.18
CA LEU A 302 -15.58 9.05 -11.52
C LEU A 302 -16.38 8.56 -12.72
#